data_4e5418550402a0285cd1bec238cff1a5
#
_entry.id   4e5418550402a0285cd1bec238cff1a5
#
_cell.length_a   1.000
_cell.length_b   1.000
_cell.length_c   1.000
_cell.angle_alpha   90.00
_cell.angle_beta   90.00
_cell.angle_gamma   90.00
#
_symmetry.space_group_name_H-M   'P 1'
#
loop_
_entity.id
_entity.type
_entity.pdbx_description
1 polymer ?
#
loop_
_entity_poly.entity_id
_entity_poly.type
_entity_poly.pdbx_seq_one_letter_code
_entity_poly.pdbx_strand_id
1 'polypeptide(L)'
;MSVLLIAEHNNKELRPFTYNAVSAASKIDEDLHVLVLGHQADEVAKSLSEVPNVKKVIHVDNEIYENYIAENYTAAIIKHAENYSHIVSSANTFGKNLMPRIAALLDTSQVSDIIKVISEDTFLRPIYAGNAFATVKSNDKKKCVTIRPTSFDPAEASSSTKFLKKEEVKSDRPELGTARIVISGGRGMQNGENFKLISDIADKLNAAIGASRAAVDAGYITNDHQVGQTGKVVVPDLYIAVGISGAIQHLAGMKELSLIHI
;
A
#
# COMPACT_ATOMS: atom_id res chain seq x y z
N MET A 1 13.66 21.52 0.92
CA MET A 1 13.59 20.28 0.11
C MET A 1 12.13 19.99 -0.07
N SER A 2 11.71 19.27 -1.10
CA SER A 2 10.29 18.99 -1.30
C SER A 2 10.10 17.49 -1.60
N VAL A 3 9.01 16.93 -1.09
CA VAL A 3 8.62 15.53 -1.29
C VAL A 3 7.48 15.46 -2.28
N LEU A 4 7.58 14.57 -3.27
CA LEU A 4 6.50 14.21 -4.17
C LEU A 4 5.98 12.82 -3.80
N LEU A 5 4.80 12.76 -3.23
CA LEU A 5 4.08 11.52 -2.97
C LEU A 5 3.20 11.18 -4.18
N ILE A 6 3.29 9.95 -4.64
CA ILE A 6 2.41 9.43 -5.69
C ILE A 6 1.18 8.80 -5.04
N ALA A 7 0.01 9.37 -5.29
CA ALA A 7 -1.25 8.87 -4.74
C ALA A 7 -1.71 7.58 -5.44
N GLU A 8 -2.18 6.63 -4.66
CA GLU A 8 -2.90 5.47 -5.17
C GLU A 8 -4.39 5.65 -4.99
N HIS A 9 -5.16 5.44 -6.05
CA HIS A 9 -6.60 5.61 -6.10
C HIS A 9 -7.24 4.76 -7.21
N ASN A 10 -8.57 4.79 -7.31
CA ASN A 10 -9.34 4.14 -8.36
C ASN A 10 -10.09 5.14 -9.27
N ASN A 11 -9.59 6.37 -9.41
CA ASN A 11 -10.19 7.54 -10.04
C ASN A 11 -11.40 8.14 -9.29
N LYS A 12 -12.01 7.43 -8.36
CA LYS A 12 -13.17 7.91 -7.57
C LYS A 12 -12.82 8.13 -6.10
N GLU A 13 -11.98 7.26 -5.56
CA GLU A 13 -11.63 7.25 -4.13
C GLU A 13 -10.14 6.98 -3.94
N LEU A 14 -9.57 7.61 -2.91
CA LEU A 14 -8.22 7.30 -2.44
C LEU A 14 -8.17 5.89 -1.86
N ARG A 15 -7.09 5.20 -2.11
CA ARG A 15 -6.79 3.98 -1.35
C ARG A 15 -6.38 4.35 0.07
N PRO A 16 -6.86 3.62 1.09
CA PRO A 16 -6.57 3.95 2.49
C PRO A 16 -5.09 4.12 2.81
N PHE A 17 -4.23 3.31 2.23
CA PHE A 17 -2.79 3.38 2.43
C PHE A 17 -2.13 4.67 1.92
N THR A 18 -2.80 5.46 1.09
CA THR A 18 -2.32 6.78 0.70
C THR A 18 -2.25 7.72 1.91
N TYR A 19 -3.19 7.63 2.86
CA TYR A 19 -3.16 8.44 4.09
C TYR A 19 -1.97 8.08 4.99
N ASN A 20 -1.64 6.79 5.10
CA ASN A 20 -0.44 6.34 5.82
C ASN A 20 0.85 6.86 5.16
N ALA A 21 0.86 6.86 3.81
CA ALA A 21 1.99 7.37 3.06
C ALA A 21 2.13 8.90 3.20
N VAL A 22 1.04 9.67 3.28
CA VAL A 22 1.06 11.11 3.60
C VAL A 22 1.70 11.34 4.95
N SER A 23 1.27 10.62 6.00
CA SER A 23 1.82 10.75 7.35
C SER A 23 3.31 10.41 7.42
N ALA A 24 3.75 9.41 6.66
CA ALA A 24 5.17 9.05 6.59
C ALA A 24 5.99 10.08 5.81
N ALA A 25 5.47 10.55 4.68
CA ALA A 25 6.14 11.51 3.81
C ALA A 25 6.31 12.88 4.48
N SER A 26 5.33 13.31 5.30
CA SER A 26 5.41 14.55 6.08
C SER A 26 6.50 14.51 7.17
N LYS A 27 6.96 13.30 7.58
CA LYS A 27 8.11 13.15 8.48
C LYS A 27 9.46 13.27 7.76
N ILE A 28 9.48 13.19 6.43
CA ILE A 28 10.68 13.43 5.62
C ILE A 28 10.90 14.93 5.44
N ASP A 29 9.86 15.64 5.00
CA ASP A 29 9.87 17.10 4.83
C ASP A 29 8.44 17.64 4.92
N GLU A 30 8.28 18.83 5.51
CA GLU A 30 6.98 19.51 5.62
C GLU A 30 6.47 20.05 4.27
N ASP A 31 7.34 20.21 3.27
CA ASP A 31 6.97 20.63 1.91
C ASP A 31 6.52 19.41 1.09
N LEU A 32 5.40 18.84 1.49
CA LEU A 32 4.80 17.66 0.88
C LEU A 32 3.80 18.03 -0.21
N HIS A 33 4.10 17.61 -1.41
CA HIS A 33 3.20 17.67 -2.56
C HIS A 33 2.71 16.26 -2.94
N VAL A 34 1.47 16.16 -3.38
CA VAL A 34 0.88 14.88 -3.79
C VAL A 34 0.50 14.93 -5.26
N LEU A 35 0.94 13.94 -6.03
CA LEU A 35 0.63 13.78 -7.45
C LEU A 35 -0.50 12.77 -7.62
N VAL A 36 -1.58 13.19 -8.25
CA VAL A 36 -2.74 12.40 -8.66
C VAL A 36 -2.72 12.29 -10.18
N LEU A 37 -2.49 11.09 -10.69
CA LEU A 37 -2.58 10.78 -12.13
C LEU A 37 -3.82 9.93 -12.33
N GLY A 38 -4.84 10.44 -13.03
CA GLY A 38 -6.11 9.75 -13.18
C GLY A 38 -6.93 10.25 -14.36
N HIS A 39 -8.12 9.69 -14.53
CA HIS A 39 -9.14 10.17 -15.43
C HIS A 39 -10.41 10.47 -14.65
N GLN A 40 -10.89 11.74 -14.74
CA GLN A 40 -12.01 12.23 -13.95
C GLN A 40 -11.83 12.02 -12.43
N ALA A 41 -10.60 12.27 -11.93
CA ALA A 41 -10.20 12.02 -10.55
C ALA A 41 -10.23 13.29 -9.67
N ASP A 42 -11.11 14.26 -9.98
CA ASP A 42 -11.22 15.52 -9.24
C ASP A 42 -11.59 15.33 -7.77
N GLU A 43 -12.45 14.36 -7.47
CA GLU A 43 -12.87 14.04 -6.09
C GLU A 43 -11.69 13.49 -5.26
N VAL A 44 -10.80 12.73 -5.90
CA VAL A 44 -9.56 12.24 -5.28
C VAL A 44 -8.64 13.40 -4.95
N ALA A 45 -8.41 14.29 -5.91
CA ALA A 45 -7.56 15.47 -5.72
C ALA A 45 -8.12 16.39 -4.63
N LYS A 46 -9.45 16.58 -4.59
CA LYS A 46 -10.13 17.35 -3.56
C LYS A 46 -9.96 16.73 -2.17
N SER A 47 -10.18 15.42 -2.05
CA SER A 47 -10.01 14.72 -0.76
C SER A 47 -8.58 14.86 -0.22
N LEU A 48 -7.56 14.84 -1.09
CA LEU A 48 -6.16 15.06 -0.70
C LEU A 48 -5.88 16.51 -0.28
N SER A 49 -6.54 17.47 -0.90
CA SER A 49 -6.37 18.89 -0.54
C SER A 49 -6.89 19.23 0.86
N GLU A 50 -7.75 18.38 1.41
CA GLU A 50 -8.31 18.51 2.75
C GLU A 50 -7.46 17.79 3.84
N VAL A 51 -6.40 17.06 3.42
CA VAL A 51 -5.53 16.35 4.36
C VAL A 51 -4.49 17.30 4.94
N PRO A 52 -4.40 17.44 6.27
CA PRO A 52 -3.33 18.21 6.91
C PRO A 52 -1.96 17.72 6.45
N ASN A 53 -1.00 18.63 6.39
CA ASN A 53 0.38 18.39 5.91
C ASN A 53 0.53 18.24 4.39
N VAL A 54 -0.53 18.19 3.59
CA VAL A 54 -0.44 18.29 2.13
C VAL A 54 -0.44 19.77 1.74
N LYS A 55 0.71 20.26 1.26
CA LYS A 55 0.86 21.67 0.84
C LYS A 55 0.29 21.91 -0.55
N LYS A 56 0.39 20.92 -1.43
CA LYS A 56 -0.04 21.05 -2.83
C LYS A 56 -0.49 19.70 -3.36
N VAL A 57 -1.59 19.69 -4.08
CA VAL A 57 -2.03 18.57 -4.91
C VAL A 57 -1.82 18.91 -6.36
N ILE A 58 -1.15 18.05 -7.08
CA ILE A 58 -0.94 18.14 -8.53
C ILE A 58 -1.84 17.11 -9.17
N HIS A 59 -2.89 17.54 -9.83
CA HIS A 59 -3.81 16.67 -10.54
C HIS A 59 -3.52 16.72 -12.04
N VAL A 60 -3.28 15.57 -12.64
CA VAL A 60 -3.11 15.38 -14.07
C VAL A 60 -4.23 14.49 -14.57
N ASP A 61 -5.25 15.10 -15.17
CA ASP A 61 -6.40 14.41 -15.74
C ASP A 61 -6.14 14.07 -17.22
N ASN A 62 -6.14 12.78 -17.52
CA ASN A 62 -6.05 12.29 -18.88
C ASN A 62 -6.56 10.86 -18.97
N GLU A 63 -7.28 10.53 -20.06
CA GLU A 63 -7.81 9.20 -20.34
C GLU A 63 -6.74 8.09 -20.30
N ILE A 64 -5.48 8.41 -20.62
CA ILE A 64 -4.35 7.46 -20.56
C ILE A 64 -4.09 6.93 -19.13
N TYR A 65 -4.57 7.63 -18.10
CA TYR A 65 -4.44 7.26 -16.69
C TYR A 65 -5.72 6.64 -16.11
N GLU A 66 -6.76 6.39 -16.94
CA GLU A 66 -7.98 5.71 -16.49
C GLU A 66 -7.67 4.38 -15.83
N ASN A 67 -6.76 3.63 -16.47
CA ASN A 67 -6.24 2.38 -15.94
C ASN A 67 -4.79 2.54 -15.53
N TYR A 68 -4.44 1.94 -14.38
CA TYR A 68 -3.07 1.96 -13.91
C TYR A 68 -2.15 1.14 -14.82
N ILE A 69 -1.29 1.83 -15.56
CA ILE A 69 -0.21 1.25 -16.38
C ILE A 69 1.08 1.94 -15.95
N ALA A 70 2.02 1.17 -15.37
CA ALA A 70 3.22 1.71 -14.76
C ALA A 70 4.08 2.55 -15.74
N GLU A 71 4.11 2.17 -17.02
CA GLU A 71 4.81 2.88 -18.10
C GLU A 71 4.28 4.30 -18.27
N ASN A 72 2.96 4.45 -18.35
CA ASN A 72 2.31 5.75 -18.54
C ASN A 72 2.52 6.67 -17.32
N TYR A 73 2.33 6.09 -16.12
CA TYR A 73 2.55 6.80 -14.86
C TYR A 73 4.00 7.26 -14.72
N THR A 74 4.96 6.38 -15.02
CA THR A 74 6.38 6.71 -14.92
C THR A 74 6.75 7.91 -15.80
N ALA A 75 6.27 7.94 -17.05
CA ALA A 75 6.58 9.05 -17.98
C ALA A 75 6.11 10.41 -17.45
N ALA A 76 4.94 10.46 -16.80
CA ALA A 76 4.45 11.68 -16.17
C ALA A 76 5.25 12.04 -14.91
N ILE A 77 5.51 11.04 -14.05
CA ILE A 77 6.21 11.25 -12.78
C ILE A 77 7.62 11.80 -13.00
N ILE A 78 8.38 11.26 -13.97
CA ILE A 78 9.72 11.74 -14.29
C ILE A 78 9.72 13.23 -14.64
N LYS A 79 8.75 13.72 -15.39
CA LYS A 79 8.63 15.14 -15.75
C LYS A 79 8.41 16.03 -14.51
N HIS A 80 7.67 15.54 -13.53
CA HIS A 80 7.43 16.27 -12.27
C HIS A 80 8.60 16.13 -11.29
N ALA A 81 9.32 15.00 -11.31
CA ALA A 81 10.37 14.66 -10.37
C ALA A 81 11.57 15.63 -10.37
N GLU A 82 11.77 16.44 -11.42
CA GLU A 82 12.90 17.36 -11.53
C GLU A 82 12.98 18.32 -10.33
N ASN A 83 11.84 18.76 -9.84
CA ASN A 83 11.71 19.78 -8.78
C ASN A 83 11.69 19.20 -7.36
N TYR A 84 11.83 17.88 -7.21
CA TYR A 84 11.69 17.20 -5.93
C TYR A 84 12.96 16.46 -5.54
N SER A 85 13.26 16.46 -4.24
CA SER A 85 14.37 15.70 -3.67
C SER A 85 13.96 14.26 -3.34
N HIS A 86 12.67 14.03 -3.09
CA HIS A 86 12.14 12.72 -2.75
C HIS A 86 10.93 12.38 -3.62
N ILE A 87 10.91 11.14 -4.12
CA ILE A 87 9.75 10.54 -4.78
C ILE A 87 9.30 9.37 -3.90
N VAL A 88 8.06 9.42 -3.46
CA VAL A 88 7.55 8.52 -2.41
C VAL A 88 6.27 7.82 -2.87
N SER A 89 6.10 6.55 -2.51
CA SER A 89 4.88 5.78 -2.72
C SER A 89 4.70 4.73 -1.63
N SER A 90 3.50 4.17 -1.50
CA SER A 90 3.24 3.03 -0.62
C SER A 90 3.97 1.77 -1.10
N ALA A 91 4.47 0.93 -0.19
CA ALA A 91 5.14 -0.34 -0.50
C ALA A 91 4.14 -1.50 -0.73
N ASN A 92 3.05 -1.23 -1.42
CA ASN A 92 2.06 -2.21 -1.87
C ASN A 92 2.30 -2.60 -3.33
N THR A 93 1.39 -3.34 -3.95
CA THR A 93 1.50 -3.80 -5.34
C THR A 93 1.71 -2.63 -6.32
N PHE A 94 0.98 -1.50 -6.10
CA PHE A 94 1.11 -0.30 -6.91
C PHE A 94 2.53 0.27 -6.86
N GLY A 95 3.03 0.59 -5.67
CA GLY A 95 4.37 1.19 -5.53
C GLY A 95 5.51 0.22 -5.83
N LYS A 96 5.36 -1.07 -5.54
CA LYS A 96 6.35 -2.11 -5.88
C LYS A 96 6.53 -2.28 -7.40
N ASN A 97 5.48 -2.04 -8.18
CA ASN A 97 5.56 -2.06 -9.64
C ASN A 97 6.13 -0.74 -10.20
N LEU A 98 5.74 0.40 -9.63
CA LEU A 98 6.03 1.73 -10.16
C LEU A 98 7.43 2.23 -9.78
N MET A 99 7.79 2.18 -8.50
CA MET A 99 8.95 2.86 -7.97
C MET A 99 10.31 2.33 -8.46
N PRO A 100 10.53 1.03 -8.68
CA PRO A 100 11.79 0.55 -9.25
C PRO A 100 12.04 1.11 -10.66
N ARG A 101 10.97 1.28 -11.46
CA ARG A 101 11.05 1.85 -12.80
C ARG A 101 11.41 3.33 -12.74
N ILE A 102 10.81 4.09 -11.82
CA ILE A 102 11.15 5.51 -11.59
C ILE A 102 12.60 5.64 -11.15
N ALA A 103 13.03 4.84 -10.18
CA ALA A 103 14.39 4.87 -9.66
C ALA A 103 15.44 4.60 -10.76
N ALA A 104 15.18 3.58 -11.60
CA ALA A 104 16.05 3.25 -12.73
C ALA A 104 16.15 4.40 -13.75
N LEU A 105 15.06 5.08 -14.08
CA LEU A 105 15.06 6.19 -15.03
C LEU A 105 15.63 7.48 -14.45
N LEU A 106 15.63 7.64 -13.13
CA LEU A 106 16.29 8.76 -12.44
C LEU A 106 17.77 8.47 -12.09
N ASP A 107 18.27 7.29 -12.45
CA ASP A 107 19.61 6.79 -12.10
C ASP A 107 19.91 6.93 -10.61
N THR A 108 18.99 6.44 -9.77
CA THR A 108 19.08 6.51 -8.32
C THR A 108 18.71 5.18 -7.66
N SER A 109 19.21 4.98 -6.44
CA SER A 109 18.89 3.80 -5.65
C SER A 109 17.50 3.94 -5.03
N GLN A 110 16.75 2.82 -4.95
CA GLN A 110 15.49 2.78 -4.23
C GLN A 110 15.69 2.29 -2.79
N VAL A 111 15.20 3.05 -1.81
CA VAL A 111 15.05 2.59 -0.43
C VAL A 111 13.64 2.00 -0.27
N SER A 112 13.57 0.67 -0.23
CA SER A 112 12.28 -0.04 -0.25
C SER A 112 11.76 -0.34 1.14
N ASP A 113 10.42 -0.21 1.30
CA ASP A 113 9.64 -0.76 2.40
C ASP A 113 10.09 -0.23 3.77
N ILE A 114 10.26 1.10 3.87
CA ILE A 114 10.68 1.73 5.13
C ILE A 114 9.58 1.65 6.18
N ILE A 115 9.99 1.46 7.43
CA ILE A 115 9.11 1.40 8.61
C ILE A 115 9.29 2.60 9.55
N LYS A 116 10.34 3.39 9.36
CA LYS A 116 10.59 4.60 10.14
C LYS A 116 11.46 5.57 9.34
N VAL A 117 11.12 6.84 9.42
CA VAL A 117 11.95 7.97 9.00
C VAL A 117 12.81 8.39 10.19
N ILE A 118 14.14 8.38 10.03
CA ILE A 118 15.10 8.82 11.05
C ILE A 118 15.53 10.26 10.76
N SER A 119 15.83 10.53 9.50
CA SER A 119 16.09 11.87 8.96
C SER A 119 15.66 11.94 7.50
N GLU A 120 15.84 13.09 6.86
CA GLU A 120 15.53 13.28 5.44
C GLU A 120 16.22 12.29 4.49
N ASP A 121 17.36 11.74 4.87
CA ASP A 121 18.17 10.84 4.06
C ASP A 121 18.37 9.44 4.68
N THR A 122 17.87 9.23 5.89
CA THR A 122 18.15 8.02 6.68
C THR A 122 16.85 7.35 7.13
N PHE A 123 16.73 6.06 6.81
CA PHE A 123 15.50 5.30 6.98
C PHE A 123 15.77 3.95 7.64
N LEU A 124 14.81 3.45 8.42
CA LEU A 124 14.83 2.09 8.96
C LEU A 124 13.95 1.21 8.07
N ARG A 125 14.47 0.05 7.67
CA ARG A 125 13.71 -0.92 6.89
C ARG A 125 13.96 -2.35 7.37
N PRO A 126 12.97 -3.26 7.25
CA PRO A 126 13.18 -4.67 7.51
C PRO A 126 13.94 -5.32 6.36
N ILE A 127 14.77 -6.29 6.73
CA ILE A 127 15.49 -7.18 5.82
C ILE A 127 15.30 -8.63 6.29
N TYR A 128 15.66 -9.62 5.44
CA TYR A 128 15.47 -11.04 5.74
C TYR A 128 14.05 -11.39 6.20
N ALA A 129 13.05 -10.95 5.42
CA ALA A 129 11.62 -11.13 5.75
C ALA A 129 11.22 -10.58 7.14
N GLY A 130 11.87 -9.48 7.56
CA GLY A 130 11.60 -8.83 8.85
C GLY A 130 12.30 -9.47 10.05
N ASN A 131 13.25 -10.38 9.84
CA ASN A 131 14.05 -10.96 10.93
C ASN A 131 15.18 -10.02 11.40
N ALA A 132 15.53 -9.03 10.59
CA ALA A 132 16.50 -8.01 10.96
C ALA A 132 16.04 -6.64 10.43
N PHE A 133 16.56 -5.59 11.02
CA PHE A 133 16.30 -4.21 10.61
C PHE A 133 17.61 -3.56 10.19
N ALA A 134 17.60 -2.86 9.06
CA ALA A 134 18.73 -2.09 8.56
C ALA A 134 18.40 -0.59 8.61
N THR A 135 19.29 0.20 9.18
CA THR A 135 19.32 1.64 9.00
C THR A 135 20.08 1.94 7.72
N VAL A 136 19.41 2.54 6.75
CA VAL A 136 19.96 2.85 5.42
C VAL A 136 19.99 4.36 5.24
N LYS A 137 21.16 4.87 4.86
CA LYS A 137 21.32 6.27 4.43
C LYS A 137 21.48 6.31 2.91
N SER A 138 20.66 7.13 2.24
CA SER A 138 20.78 7.41 0.81
C SER A 138 21.60 8.66 0.60
N ASN A 139 22.67 8.54 -0.17
CA ASN A 139 23.52 9.67 -0.57
C ASN A 139 23.12 10.26 -1.93
N ASP A 140 22.10 9.69 -2.57
CA ASP A 140 21.63 10.15 -3.86
C ASP A 140 20.99 11.55 -3.76
N LYS A 141 21.14 12.34 -4.82
CA LYS A 141 20.52 13.69 -4.90
C LYS A 141 19.00 13.61 -4.89
N LYS A 142 18.45 12.62 -5.58
CA LYS A 142 17.02 12.26 -5.56
C LYS A 142 16.85 10.93 -4.87
N LYS A 143 15.88 10.81 -4.00
CA LYS A 143 15.63 9.61 -3.21
C LYS A 143 14.29 9.00 -3.60
N CYS A 144 14.31 7.77 -4.08
CA CYS A 144 13.12 6.99 -4.35
C CYS A 144 12.83 6.10 -3.15
N VAL A 145 11.69 6.30 -2.48
CA VAL A 145 11.36 5.63 -1.23
C VAL A 145 9.99 4.97 -1.32
N THR A 146 9.88 3.71 -0.90
CA THR A 146 8.58 3.10 -0.66
C THR A 146 8.35 2.89 0.83
N ILE A 147 7.14 3.22 1.28
CA ILE A 147 6.73 3.26 2.68
C ILE A 147 5.86 2.03 2.97
N ARG A 148 6.16 1.31 4.05
CA ARG A 148 5.28 0.26 4.57
C ARG A 148 4.07 0.92 5.25
N PRO A 149 2.86 0.84 4.69
CA PRO A 149 1.72 1.59 5.23
C PRO A 149 1.39 1.21 6.67
N THR A 150 1.50 -0.06 7.01
CA THR A 150 1.15 -0.61 8.33
C THR A 150 2.04 -0.12 9.47
N SER A 151 3.19 0.50 9.15
CA SER A 151 4.13 1.03 10.16
C SER A 151 3.93 2.53 10.47
N PHE A 152 2.93 3.15 9.87
CA PHE A 152 2.61 4.57 10.08
C PHE A 152 1.11 4.73 10.26
N ASP A 153 0.72 5.57 11.22
CA ASP A 153 -0.69 5.92 11.39
C ASP A 153 -1.19 6.71 10.18
N PRO A 154 -2.44 6.53 9.76
CA PRO A 154 -3.01 7.31 8.67
C PRO A 154 -3.08 8.79 9.05
N ALA A 155 -2.84 9.69 8.09
CA ALA A 155 -3.10 11.11 8.28
C ALA A 155 -4.61 11.31 8.47
N GLU A 156 -5.00 12.09 9.49
CA GLU A 156 -6.40 12.42 9.73
C GLU A 156 -6.88 13.37 8.61
N ALA A 157 -7.93 12.97 7.90
CA ALA A 157 -8.65 13.92 7.06
C ALA A 157 -9.32 14.95 7.96
N SER A 158 -9.13 16.25 7.71
CA SER A 158 -9.79 17.28 8.51
C SER A 158 -11.29 17.20 8.29
N SER A 159 -12.02 16.86 9.34
CA SER A 159 -13.47 16.60 9.32
C SER A 159 -14.33 17.89 9.22
N SER A 160 -13.96 18.83 8.37
CA SER A 160 -14.81 20.01 8.09
C SER A 160 -15.83 19.78 6.98
N THR A 161 -15.80 18.67 6.27
CA THR A 161 -16.76 18.27 5.25
C THR A 161 -17.78 17.30 5.82
N LYS A 162 -19.06 17.73 5.80
CA LYS A 162 -20.19 16.89 6.17
C LYS A 162 -20.35 15.80 5.11
N PHE A 163 -20.06 14.55 5.46
CA PHE A 163 -20.29 13.39 4.63
C PHE A 163 -21.79 13.29 4.29
N LEU A 164 -22.18 13.47 3.04
CA LEU A 164 -23.58 13.50 2.64
C LEU A 164 -24.10 12.15 2.13
N LYS A 165 -23.26 11.28 1.55
CA LYS A 165 -23.63 9.90 1.18
C LYS A 165 -22.43 9.13 0.62
N LYS A 166 -22.27 7.87 0.99
CA LYS A 166 -21.38 6.92 0.34
C LYS A 166 -22.27 5.96 -0.47
N GLU A 167 -22.21 6.02 -1.79
CA GLU A 167 -22.70 4.94 -2.63
C GLU A 167 -21.54 3.98 -2.88
N GLU A 168 -21.43 2.98 -2.02
CA GLU A 168 -20.52 1.87 -2.28
C GLU A 168 -21.08 1.02 -3.41
N VAL A 169 -20.31 0.85 -4.48
CA VAL A 169 -20.35 -0.39 -5.23
C VAL A 169 -19.73 -1.42 -4.28
N LYS A 170 -20.56 -2.12 -3.55
CA LYS A 170 -20.14 -3.11 -2.57
C LYS A 170 -19.32 -4.17 -3.27
N SER A 171 -18.03 -4.19 -3.03
CA SER A 171 -17.35 -5.44 -2.81
C SER A 171 -18.00 -5.99 -1.52
N ASP A 172 -18.64 -7.16 -1.59
CA ASP A 172 -19.41 -7.71 -0.46
C ASP A 172 -18.55 -7.99 0.78
N ARG A 173 -17.26 -7.69 0.78
CA ARG A 173 -16.31 -7.94 1.86
C ARG A 173 -15.29 -6.80 2.02
N PRO A 174 -14.75 -6.61 3.25
CA PRO A 174 -13.68 -5.65 3.52
C PRO A 174 -12.44 -5.91 2.65
N GLU A 175 -11.74 -4.85 2.27
CA GLU A 175 -10.46 -4.98 1.55
C GLU A 175 -9.41 -5.66 2.43
N LEU A 176 -8.70 -6.66 1.88
CA LEU A 176 -7.76 -7.50 2.61
C LEU A 176 -6.67 -6.71 3.36
N GLY A 177 -6.20 -5.61 2.79
CA GLY A 177 -5.12 -4.81 3.38
C GLY A 177 -5.55 -3.96 4.60
N THR A 178 -6.86 -3.69 4.77
CA THR A 178 -7.41 -2.80 5.80
C THR A 178 -8.45 -3.47 6.70
N ALA A 179 -8.76 -4.74 6.44
CA ALA A 179 -9.76 -5.49 7.19
C ALA A 179 -9.34 -5.71 8.64
N ARG A 180 -10.27 -5.53 9.57
CA ARG A 180 -10.05 -5.82 10.99
C ARG A 180 -9.99 -7.31 11.30
N ILE A 181 -10.66 -8.13 10.48
CA ILE A 181 -10.64 -9.60 10.61
C ILE A 181 -10.24 -10.17 9.26
N VAL A 182 -9.27 -11.07 9.26
CA VAL A 182 -8.81 -11.78 8.06
C VAL A 182 -8.86 -13.28 8.31
N ILE A 183 -9.41 -14.02 7.37
CA ILE A 183 -9.39 -15.48 7.37
C ILE A 183 -8.63 -15.95 6.14
N SER A 184 -7.54 -16.66 6.34
CA SER A 184 -6.65 -17.06 5.25
C SER A 184 -6.62 -18.57 5.08
N GLY A 185 -6.74 -19.02 3.83
CA GLY A 185 -6.61 -20.42 3.45
C GLY A 185 -5.22 -20.75 2.88
N GLY A 186 -4.68 -21.89 3.31
CA GLY A 186 -3.44 -22.43 2.76
C GLY A 186 -3.66 -23.61 1.81
N ARG A 187 -2.55 -24.21 1.36
CA ARG A 187 -2.60 -25.41 0.51
C ARG A 187 -3.25 -26.62 1.22
N GLY A 188 -3.30 -26.61 2.56
CA GLY A 188 -4.03 -27.63 3.34
C GLY A 188 -5.53 -27.61 3.12
N MET A 189 -6.10 -26.59 2.46
CA MET A 189 -7.50 -26.60 1.98
C MET A 189 -7.77 -27.60 0.86
N GLN A 190 -6.71 -28.15 0.23
CA GLN A 190 -6.70 -29.20 -0.78
C GLN A 190 -7.23 -28.80 -2.15
N ASN A 191 -8.28 -27.99 -2.26
CA ASN A 191 -8.84 -27.49 -3.51
C ASN A 191 -9.55 -26.15 -3.33
N GLY A 192 -9.94 -25.52 -4.46
CA GLY A 192 -10.65 -24.22 -4.45
C GLY A 192 -12.09 -24.31 -3.90
N GLU A 193 -12.75 -25.46 -4.04
CA GLU A 193 -14.13 -25.64 -3.54
C GLU A 193 -14.20 -25.53 -2.01
N ASN A 194 -13.16 -25.98 -1.32
CA ASN A 194 -13.07 -25.89 0.14
C ASN A 194 -12.90 -24.44 0.64
N PHE A 195 -12.48 -23.50 -0.23
CA PHE A 195 -12.50 -22.08 0.12
C PHE A 195 -13.90 -21.53 0.39
N LYS A 196 -14.96 -22.25 -0.03
CA LYS A 196 -16.34 -21.92 0.35
C LYS A 196 -16.53 -21.94 1.86
N LEU A 197 -15.90 -22.86 2.57
CA LEU A 197 -15.94 -22.91 4.05
C LEU A 197 -15.38 -21.63 4.67
N ILE A 198 -14.27 -21.15 4.12
CA ILE A 198 -13.66 -19.87 4.56
C ILE A 198 -14.61 -18.71 4.23
N SER A 199 -15.21 -18.72 3.03
CA SER A 199 -16.17 -17.71 2.60
C SER A 199 -17.38 -17.63 3.52
N ASP A 200 -17.98 -18.77 3.86
CA ASP A 200 -19.16 -18.83 4.72
C ASP A 200 -18.89 -18.29 6.15
N ILE A 201 -17.67 -18.48 6.66
CA ILE A 201 -17.24 -17.92 7.95
C ILE A 201 -16.93 -16.43 7.81
N ALA A 202 -16.24 -16.05 6.74
CA ALA A 202 -15.89 -14.66 6.47
C ALA A 202 -17.13 -13.76 6.35
N ASP A 203 -18.19 -14.26 5.71
CA ASP A 203 -19.47 -13.55 5.59
C ASP A 203 -20.13 -13.29 6.95
N LYS A 204 -20.07 -14.29 7.87
CA LYS A 204 -20.62 -14.14 9.22
C LYS A 204 -19.83 -13.18 10.11
N LEU A 205 -18.51 -13.08 9.89
CA LEU A 205 -17.62 -12.24 10.68
C LEU A 205 -17.36 -10.89 10.03
N ASN A 206 -17.92 -10.63 8.85
CA ASN A 206 -17.55 -9.48 8.01
C ASN A 206 -16.04 -9.37 7.83
N ALA A 207 -15.41 -10.51 7.51
CA ALA A 207 -13.95 -10.66 7.40
C ALA A 207 -13.49 -10.63 5.94
N ALA A 208 -12.25 -10.19 5.72
CA ALA A 208 -11.60 -10.37 4.43
C ALA A 208 -11.04 -11.79 4.28
N ILE A 209 -10.97 -12.27 3.04
CA ILE A 209 -10.37 -13.58 2.72
C ILE A 209 -8.95 -13.37 2.24
N GLY A 210 -8.01 -14.05 2.91
CA GLY A 210 -6.62 -14.15 2.50
C GLY A 210 -6.25 -15.55 2.01
N ALA A 211 -5.08 -15.67 1.42
CA ALA A 211 -4.54 -16.96 1.02
C ALA A 211 -3.01 -17.01 1.09
N SER A 212 -2.45 -18.20 1.27
CA SER A 212 -1.02 -18.40 1.10
C SER A 212 -0.65 -18.42 -0.38
N ARG A 213 0.60 -18.06 -0.71
CA ARG A 213 1.13 -18.17 -2.07
C ARG A 213 0.91 -19.56 -2.65
N ALA A 214 1.12 -20.61 -1.87
CA ALA A 214 0.93 -21.99 -2.33
C ALA A 214 -0.52 -22.35 -2.70
N ALA A 215 -1.52 -21.69 -2.11
CA ALA A 215 -2.93 -21.85 -2.50
C ALA A 215 -3.25 -21.07 -3.78
N VAL A 216 -2.66 -19.90 -3.95
CA VAL A 216 -2.78 -19.08 -5.17
C VAL A 216 -2.10 -19.78 -6.35
N ASP A 217 -0.86 -20.24 -6.18
CA ASP A 217 -0.12 -20.96 -7.23
C ASP A 217 -0.83 -22.28 -7.65
N ALA A 218 -1.57 -22.91 -6.70
CA ALA A 218 -2.40 -24.08 -6.99
C ALA A 218 -3.76 -23.74 -7.65
N GLY A 219 -4.07 -22.46 -7.88
CA GLY A 219 -5.30 -21.99 -8.50
C GLY A 219 -6.55 -22.10 -7.62
N TYR A 220 -6.41 -22.20 -6.29
CA TYR A 220 -7.56 -22.30 -5.38
C TYR A 220 -8.29 -20.97 -5.23
N ILE A 221 -7.57 -19.85 -5.36
CA ILE A 221 -8.09 -18.49 -5.27
C ILE A 221 -7.18 -17.55 -6.09
N THR A 222 -7.69 -16.37 -6.47
CA THR A 222 -6.95 -15.39 -7.26
C THR A 222 -5.83 -14.73 -6.46
N ASN A 223 -4.83 -14.18 -7.17
CA ASN A 223 -3.63 -13.56 -6.58
C ASN A 223 -3.94 -12.35 -5.68
N ASP A 224 -5.06 -11.67 -5.88
CA ASP A 224 -5.48 -10.51 -5.07
C ASP A 224 -5.68 -10.83 -3.59
N HIS A 225 -5.88 -12.11 -3.27
CA HIS A 225 -6.03 -12.64 -1.92
C HIS A 225 -4.70 -13.05 -1.27
N GLN A 226 -3.57 -12.96 -1.99
CA GLN A 226 -2.30 -13.42 -1.46
C GLN A 226 -1.81 -12.56 -0.29
N VAL A 227 -1.55 -13.20 0.85
CA VAL A 227 -0.87 -12.63 2.02
C VAL A 227 0.55 -13.18 2.09
N GLY A 228 1.53 -12.31 2.28
CA GLY A 228 2.93 -12.72 2.42
C GLY A 228 3.92 -11.72 1.85
N GLN A 229 5.18 -12.11 1.81
CA GLN A 229 6.30 -11.27 1.34
C GLN A 229 6.09 -10.71 -0.06
N THR A 230 5.52 -11.50 -0.97
CA THR A 230 5.24 -11.10 -2.37
C THR A 230 3.78 -10.72 -2.61
N GLY A 231 2.93 -10.85 -1.58
CA GLY A 231 1.53 -10.47 -1.59
C GLY A 231 1.27 -9.21 -0.77
N LYS A 232 0.08 -9.15 -0.17
CA LYS A 232 -0.32 -8.06 0.73
C LYS A 232 0.24 -8.29 2.13
N VAL A 233 0.66 -7.21 2.78
CA VAL A 233 0.96 -7.17 4.22
C VAL A 233 -0.31 -6.73 4.93
N VAL A 234 -0.71 -7.45 5.98
CA VAL A 234 -1.95 -7.24 6.72
C VAL A 234 -1.68 -7.13 8.22
N VAL A 235 -2.43 -6.28 8.91
CA VAL A 235 -2.37 -6.10 10.38
C VAL A 235 -3.80 -6.02 10.92
N PRO A 236 -4.57 -7.12 10.83
CA PRO A 236 -5.91 -7.17 11.40
C PRO A 236 -5.87 -7.32 12.93
N ASP A 237 -6.99 -7.01 13.59
CA ASP A 237 -7.19 -7.32 15.01
C ASP A 237 -7.23 -8.83 15.26
N LEU A 238 -7.76 -9.59 14.27
CA LEU A 238 -7.85 -11.05 14.30
C LEU A 238 -7.46 -11.66 12.96
N TYR A 239 -6.49 -12.55 12.98
CA TYR A 239 -6.06 -13.33 11.81
C TYR A 239 -6.28 -14.83 12.06
N ILE A 240 -7.15 -15.47 11.27
CA ILE A 240 -7.43 -16.90 11.33
C ILE A 240 -6.73 -17.58 10.15
N ALA A 241 -5.78 -18.47 10.43
CA ALA A 241 -5.02 -19.21 9.43
C ALA A 241 -5.53 -20.67 9.38
N VAL A 242 -6.03 -21.11 8.21
CA VAL A 242 -6.59 -22.44 8.00
C VAL A 242 -5.77 -23.19 6.95
N GLY A 243 -5.18 -24.31 7.32
CA GLY A 243 -4.39 -25.13 6.39
C GLY A 243 -3.12 -24.45 5.87
N ILE A 244 -2.56 -23.49 6.62
CA ILE A 244 -1.32 -22.77 6.32
C ILE A 244 -0.17 -23.40 7.06
N SER A 245 0.97 -23.63 6.38
CA SER A 245 2.14 -24.31 6.94
C SER A 245 3.01 -23.44 7.86
N GLY A 246 2.74 -22.14 7.98
CA GLY A 246 3.59 -21.22 8.74
C GLY A 246 4.92 -20.89 8.05
N ALA A 247 5.01 -21.07 6.74
CA ALA A 247 6.20 -20.68 5.98
C ALA A 247 6.57 -19.21 6.18
N ILE A 248 7.86 -18.93 6.28
CA ILE A 248 8.39 -17.60 6.60
C ILE A 248 7.92 -16.52 5.61
N GLN A 249 7.67 -16.90 4.35
CA GLN A 249 7.15 -16.00 3.32
C GLN A 249 5.72 -15.53 3.62
N HIS A 250 4.89 -16.39 4.22
CA HIS A 250 3.54 -16.03 4.65
C HIS A 250 3.58 -15.20 5.93
N LEU A 251 4.40 -15.63 6.90
CA LEU A 251 4.60 -14.90 8.15
C LEU A 251 5.06 -13.47 7.91
N ALA A 252 5.89 -13.21 6.90
CA ALA A 252 6.33 -11.87 6.54
C ALA A 252 5.17 -10.91 6.20
N GLY A 253 4.03 -11.42 5.75
CA GLY A 253 2.82 -10.64 5.47
C GLY A 253 1.92 -10.38 6.68
N MET A 254 2.19 -11.01 7.83
CA MET A 254 1.37 -10.90 9.04
C MET A 254 2.19 -10.74 10.33
N LYS A 255 3.48 -10.44 10.22
CA LYS A 255 4.43 -10.44 11.34
C LYS A 255 4.17 -9.31 12.36
N GLU A 256 3.50 -8.24 11.94
CA GLU A 256 3.20 -7.07 12.78
C GLU A 256 1.97 -7.28 13.69
N LEU A 257 1.39 -8.48 13.73
CA LEU A 257 0.33 -8.82 14.68
C LEU A 257 0.89 -8.83 16.11
N SER A 258 0.14 -8.27 17.05
CA SER A 258 0.55 -8.13 18.45
C SER A 258 0.64 -9.48 19.19
N LEU A 259 -0.15 -10.46 18.78
CA LEU A 259 -0.20 -11.82 19.33
C LEU A 259 -0.44 -12.83 18.20
N ILE A 260 0.46 -13.80 18.07
CA ILE A 260 0.31 -14.93 17.15
C ILE A 260 0.10 -16.18 17.99
N HIS A 261 -1.06 -16.81 17.86
CA HIS A 261 -1.38 -18.11 18.48
C HIS A 261 -1.32 -19.18 17.39
N ILE A 262 -0.42 -20.14 17.52
CA ILE A 262 -0.25 -21.29 16.60
C ILE A 262 -0.77 -22.56 17.28
#